data_2d4337846f8fea77972bddc55d06d216
#
_entry.id   2d4337846f8fea77972bddc55d06d216
#
_cell.length_a   1.000
_cell.length_b   1.000
_cell.length_c   1.000
_cell.angle_alpha   90.00
_cell.angle_beta   90.00
_cell.angle_gamma   90.00
#
_symmetry.space_group_name_H-M   'P 1'
#
loop_
_entity.id
_entity.type
_entity.pdbx_description
1 polymer ?
#
loop_
_entity_poly.entity_id
_entity_poly.type
_entity_poly.pdbx_seq_one_letter_code
_entity_poly.pdbx_strand_id
1 'polypeptide(L)'
;MIKRYLYPPLKILKYLYFNKRKRTKIDNNFELNDEQKFIVNQLRKNGYHIIQNFLNEDECKKTINEIDETIKNHSSKIWRDKKNSDNRIFGAEKISKSISSYFKNDFIRKIGEKYCGFKLKNVMTMANKVIFSSENTGSGDGWHKDAYCRQFKSMIYLNDVKETNGPFQLVKNSNSFLNVVQTSIKLNKSYPNTRFSNEDVEKISQSKNRQTLTGKAGTLIFFDPSLIHRGAPLISSERYAITNYYDSEHNYDNAIGKIPPEYRF
;
A
#
# COMPACT_ATOMS: atom_id res chain seq x y z
N MET A 1 1.40 -33.74 9.55
CA MET A 1 1.19 -33.06 8.25
C MET A 1 -0.04 -32.13 8.25
N ILE A 2 -1.21 -32.57 8.68
CA ILE A 2 -2.48 -31.79 8.68
C ILE A 2 -2.39 -30.49 9.51
N LYS A 3 -1.72 -30.48 10.68
CA LYS A 3 -1.55 -29.26 11.51
C LYS A 3 -0.89 -28.09 10.77
N ARG A 4 0.00 -28.36 9.81
CA ARG A 4 0.73 -27.34 9.03
C ARG A 4 -0.19 -26.52 8.10
N TYR A 5 -1.26 -27.13 7.60
CA TYR A 5 -2.21 -26.50 6.68
C TYR A 5 -3.46 -25.92 7.38
N LEU A 6 -3.83 -26.43 8.54
CA LEU A 6 -4.96 -25.91 9.32
C LEU A 6 -4.57 -24.70 10.18
N TYR A 7 -3.31 -24.59 10.57
CA TYR A 7 -2.84 -23.51 11.44
C TYR A 7 -3.02 -22.09 10.85
N PRO A 8 -2.72 -21.82 9.55
CA PRO A 8 -2.96 -20.52 8.95
C PRO A 8 -4.43 -20.09 8.99
N PRO A 9 -5.40 -20.90 8.51
CA PRO A 9 -6.81 -20.55 8.57
C PRO A 9 -7.29 -20.25 9.99
N LEU A 10 -6.92 -21.07 10.96
CA LEU A 10 -7.32 -20.87 12.37
C LEU A 10 -6.73 -19.57 12.95
N LYS A 11 -5.48 -19.22 12.62
CA LYS A 11 -4.88 -17.95 13.05
C LYS A 11 -5.56 -16.74 12.39
N ILE A 12 -5.87 -16.83 11.11
CA ILE A 12 -6.59 -15.77 10.41
C ILE A 12 -7.98 -15.58 11.02
N LEU A 13 -8.73 -16.64 11.24
CA LEU A 13 -10.04 -16.60 11.90
C LEU A 13 -9.95 -16.02 13.32
N LYS A 14 -8.96 -16.46 14.10
CA LYS A 14 -8.71 -15.91 15.44
C LYS A 14 -8.38 -14.41 15.37
N TYR A 15 -7.50 -14.00 14.45
CA TYR A 15 -7.15 -12.60 14.26
C TYR A 15 -8.36 -11.76 13.84
N LEU A 16 -9.16 -12.23 12.88
CA LEU A 16 -10.39 -11.56 12.43
C LEU A 16 -11.39 -11.40 13.57
N TYR A 17 -11.56 -12.45 14.39
CA TYR A 17 -12.49 -12.43 15.53
C TYR A 17 -12.05 -11.46 16.62
N PHE A 18 -10.79 -11.50 17.05
CA PHE A 18 -10.27 -10.63 18.11
C PHE A 18 -10.14 -9.16 17.68
N ASN A 19 -9.66 -8.92 16.46
CA ASN A 19 -9.53 -7.54 15.96
C ASN A 19 -10.89 -6.88 15.67
N LYS A 20 -11.90 -7.65 15.27
CA LYS A 20 -13.24 -7.11 15.06
C LYS A 20 -13.85 -6.53 16.34
N ARG A 21 -13.56 -7.11 17.50
CA ARG A 21 -14.06 -6.64 18.81
C ARG A 21 -13.39 -5.37 19.32
N LYS A 22 -12.16 -5.09 18.92
CA LYS A 22 -11.35 -3.96 19.40
C LYS A 22 -11.43 -2.73 18.51
N ARG A 23 -12.13 -2.79 17.38
CA ARG A 23 -12.19 -1.70 16.41
C ARG A 23 -13.39 -0.79 16.68
N THR A 24 -13.16 0.52 16.68
CA THR A 24 -14.22 1.50 16.78
C THR A 24 -15.13 1.41 15.57
N LYS A 25 -16.43 1.16 15.80
CA LYS A 25 -17.42 1.08 14.71
C LYS A 25 -17.57 2.43 14.02
N ILE A 26 -17.92 2.40 12.75
CA ILE A 26 -18.34 3.57 12.00
C ILE A 26 -19.69 4.03 12.57
N ASP A 27 -19.92 5.34 12.63
CA ASP A 27 -21.19 5.90 13.10
C ASP A 27 -22.34 5.47 12.18
N ASN A 28 -23.53 5.27 12.75
CA ASN A 28 -24.70 4.84 11.99
C ASN A 28 -25.12 5.86 10.90
N ASN A 29 -24.84 7.14 11.12
CA ASN A 29 -25.13 8.24 10.18
C ASN A 29 -23.98 8.49 9.19
N PHE A 30 -23.05 7.53 9.04
CA PHE A 30 -21.93 7.65 8.12
C PHE A 30 -22.39 7.42 6.68
N GLU A 31 -22.59 8.51 5.97
CA GLU A 31 -23.01 8.48 4.57
C GLU A 31 -21.84 8.70 3.62
N LEU A 32 -21.88 7.99 2.51
CA LEU A 32 -21.02 8.17 1.36
C LEU A 32 -21.82 8.75 0.20
N ASN A 33 -21.20 9.63 -0.57
CA ASN A 33 -21.73 10.00 -1.87
C ASN A 33 -21.63 8.83 -2.88
N ASP A 34 -22.25 8.99 -4.05
CA ASP A 34 -22.31 7.88 -5.01
C ASP A 34 -20.95 7.51 -5.60
N GLU A 35 -20.07 8.47 -5.79
CA GLU A 35 -18.69 8.23 -6.22
C GLU A 35 -17.94 7.39 -5.18
N GLN A 36 -18.01 7.74 -3.91
CA GLN A 36 -17.40 6.98 -2.83
C GLN A 36 -17.96 5.57 -2.73
N LYS A 37 -19.27 5.40 -2.88
CA LYS A 37 -19.94 4.07 -2.91
C LYS A 37 -19.40 3.24 -4.06
N PHE A 38 -19.28 3.84 -5.25
CA PHE A 38 -18.70 3.18 -6.44
C PHE A 38 -17.28 2.71 -6.15
N ILE A 39 -16.41 3.58 -5.62
CA ILE A 39 -15.02 3.25 -5.30
C ILE A 39 -14.92 2.11 -4.30
N VAL A 40 -15.74 2.14 -3.23
CA VAL A 40 -15.79 1.05 -2.23
C VAL A 40 -16.17 -0.28 -2.87
N ASN A 41 -17.13 -0.27 -3.81
CA ASN A 41 -17.54 -1.47 -4.54
C ASN A 41 -16.40 -1.99 -5.45
N GLN A 42 -15.66 -1.09 -6.12
CA GLN A 42 -14.48 -1.47 -6.90
C GLN A 42 -13.38 -2.08 -6.01
N LEU A 43 -13.10 -1.49 -4.86
CA LEU A 43 -12.16 -2.04 -3.88
C LEU A 43 -12.58 -3.44 -3.41
N ARG A 44 -13.87 -3.65 -3.13
CA ARG A 44 -14.39 -4.98 -2.73
C ARG A 44 -14.26 -6.03 -3.83
N LYS A 45 -14.49 -5.63 -5.09
CA LYS A 45 -14.44 -6.51 -6.26
C LYS A 45 -13.03 -6.81 -6.72
N ASN A 46 -12.18 -5.80 -6.80
CA ASN A 46 -10.86 -5.86 -7.45
C ASN A 46 -9.69 -5.79 -6.47
N GLY A 47 -9.91 -5.21 -5.28
CA GLY A 47 -8.88 -4.89 -4.30
C GLY A 47 -8.14 -3.58 -4.57
N TYR A 48 -8.50 -2.86 -5.65
CA TYR A 48 -7.97 -1.54 -6.00
C TYR A 48 -8.97 -0.72 -6.83
N HIS A 49 -8.73 0.59 -6.88
CA HIS A 49 -9.39 1.53 -7.78
C HIS A 49 -8.45 2.67 -8.13
N ILE A 50 -8.61 3.26 -9.32
CA ILE A 50 -7.77 4.33 -9.85
C ILE A 50 -8.61 5.55 -10.17
N ILE A 51 -8.16 6.73 -9.73
CA ILE A 51 -8.68 8.03 -10.16
C ILE A 51 -7.56 8.76 -10.90
N GLN A 52 -7.82 9.14 -12.15
CA GLN A 52 -6.89 9.94 -12.94
C GLN A 52 -6.99 11.42 -12.56
N ASN A 53 -5.89 12.18 -12.71
CA ASN A 53 -5.85 13.62 -12.51
C ASN A 53 -6.37 14.10 -11.13
N PHE A 54 -6.09 13.33 -10.08
CA PHE A 54 -6.45 13.71 -8.70
C PHE A 54 -5.62 14.90 -8.21
N LEU A 55 -4.34 14.95 -8.57
CA LEU A 55 -3.50 16.14 -8.49
C LEU A 55 -3.18 16.62 -9.92
N ASN A 56 -3.06 17.93 -10.10
CA ASN A 56 -2.60 18.48 -11.36
C ASN A 56 -1.06 18.37 -11.50
N GLU A 57 -0.56 18.60 -12.72
CA GLU A 57 0.87 18.45 -13.01
C GLU A 57 1.75 19.42 -12.21
N ASP A 58 1.30 20.65 -11.96
CA ASP A 58 2.08 21.65 -11.24
C ASP A 58 2.19 21.30 -9.75
N GLU A 59 1.12 20.78 -9.14
CA GLU A 59 1.13 20.24 -7.79
C GLU A 59 2.09 19.05 -7.70
N CYS A 60 2.08 18.16 -8.68
CA CYS A 60 3.00 17.03 -8.75
C CYS A 60 4.46 17.49 -8.85
N LYS A 61 4.79 18.41 -9.78
CA LYS A 61 6.14 18.96 -9.96
C LYS A 61 6.64 19.64 -8.69
N LYS A 62 5.79 20.46 -8.06
CA LYS A 62 6.10 21.12 -6.79
C LYS A 62 6.43 20.11 -5.71
N THR A 63 5.60 19.05 -5.57
CA THR A 63 5.80 18.01 -4.57
C THR A 63 7.08 17.21 -4.82
N ILE A 64 7.43 16.93 -6.07
CA ILE A 64 8.72 16.30 -6.44
C ILE A 64 9.89 17.15 -5.97
N ASN A 65 9.88 18.45 -6.25
CA ASN A 65 10.94 19.38 -5.83
C ASN A 65 11.11 19.38 -4.31
N GLU A 66 9.99 19.44 -3.55
CA GLU A 66 10.00 19.39 -2.08
C GLU A 66 10.58 18.05 -1.55
N ILE A 67 10.30 16.93 -2.23
CA ILE A 67 10.88 15.61 -1.92
C ILE A 67 12.39 15.61 -2.18
N ASP A 68 12.84 16.10 -3.34
CA ASP A 68 14.27 16.12 -3.70
C ASP A 68 15.07 17.04 -2.78
N GLU A 69 14.56 18.23 -2.46
CA GLU A 69 15.16 19.13 -1.47
C GLU A 69 15.26 18.47 -0.08
N THR A 70 14.22 17.75 0.35
CA THR A 70 14.23 17.04 1.63
C THR A 70 15.25 15.92 1.64
N ILE A 71 15.36 15.14 0.57
CA ILE A 71 16.36 14.06 0.43
C ILE A 71 17.78 14.64 0.50
N LYS A 72 18.00 15.80 -0.12
CA LYS A 72 19.29 16.50 -0.13
C LYS A 72 19.65 17.08 1.24
N ASN A 73 18.71 17.79 1.87
CA ASN A 73 18.98 18.58 3.07
C ASN A 73 18.88 17.78 4.37
N HIS A 74 18.18 16.65 4.38
CA HIS A 74 17.94 15.81 5.56
C HIS A 74 18.39 14.36 5.36
N SER A 75 19.55 14.17 4.73
CA SER A 75 20.05 12.84 4.31
C SER A 75 20.07 11.77 5.43
N SER A 76 20.33 12.16 6.68
CA SER A 76 20.33 11.28 7.85
C SER A 76 18.95 10.76 8.24
N LYS A 77 17.87 11.48 7.88
CA LYS A 77 16.48 11.08 8.11
C LYS A 77 15.86 10.29 6.96
N ILE A 78 16.58 10.12 5.86
CA ILE A 78 16.07 9.40 4.70
C ILE A 78 16.40 7.92 4.86
N TRP A 79 15.37 7.10 4.93
CA TRP A 79 15.58 5.66 4.85
C TRP A 79 15.96 5.27 3.42
N ARG A 80 16.96 4.45 3.30
CA ARG A 80 17.41 3.91 2.01
C ARG A 80 17.51 2.39 2.07
N ASP A 81 17.15 1.74 0.98
CA ASP A 81 17.40 0.32 0.83
C ASP A 81 18.93 0.06 0.67
N LYS A 82 19.34 -1.20 0.81
CA LYS A 82 20.78 -1.58 0.72
C LYS A 82 21.44 -1.20 -0.61
N LYS A 83 20.65 -0.94 -1.65
CA LYS A 83 21.11 -0.61 -3.01
C LYS A 83 21.00 0.87 -3.33
N ASN A 84 20.55 1.67 -2.37
CA ASN A 84 20.26 3.10 -2.53
C ASN A 84 19.29 3.41 -3.69
N SER A 85 18.44 2.43 -4.05
CA SER A 85 17.50 2.56 -5.15
C SER A 85 16.11 3.04 -4.69
N ASP A 86 15.75 2.84 -3.42
CA ASP A 86 14.48 3.27 -2.83
C ASP A 86 14.76 4.23 -1.66
N ASN A 87 14.51 5.53 -1.88
CA ASN A 87 14.66 6.57 -0.86
C ASN A 87 13.27 6.91 -0.30
N ARG A 88 13.11 6.84 1.03
CA ARG A 88 11.81 7.04 1.71
C ARG A 88 11.88 8.13 2.76
N ILE A 89 10.87 8.98 2.74
CA ILE A 89 10.60 10.01 3.74
C ILE A 89 9.36 9.55 4.51
N PHE A 90 9.50 9.19 5.78
CA PHE A 90 8.40 8.85 6.66
C PHE A 90 7.89 10.08 7.40
N GLY A 91 6.58 10.35 7.36
CA GLY A 91 6.00 11.57 7.91
C GLY A 91 6.10 12.76 6.93
N ALA A 92 6.05 12.47 5.63
CA ALA A 92 6.16 13.47 4.57
C ALA A 92 5.05 14.55 4.62
N GLU A 93 3.94 14.30 5.30
CA GLU A 93 2.92 15.32 5.57
C GLU A 93 3.42 16.52 6.38
N LYS A 94 4.60 16.41 7.01
CA LYS A 94 5.21 17.50 7.80
C LYS A 94 6.15 18.38 6.97
N ILE A 95 6.58 17.90 5.79
CA ILE A 95 7.52 18.65 4.94
C ILE A 95 6.83 19.48 3.86
N SER A 96 5.56 19.19 3.53
CA SER A 96 4.84 19.81 2.43
C SER A 96 3.38 20.07 2.77
N LYS A 97 2.87 21.28 2.39
CA LYS A 97 1.44 21.61 2.53
C LYS A 97 0.57 20.74 1.63
N SER A 98 1.02 20.45 0.41
CA SER A 98 0.30 19.59 -0.54
C SER A 98 0.16 18.18 0.01
N ILE A 99 1.26 17.61 0.53
CA ILE A 99 1.24 16.28 1.16
C ILE A 99 0.39 16.29 2.44
N SER A 100 0.43 17.37 3.24
CA SER A 100 -0.42 17.51 4.43
C SER A 100 -1.92 17.55 4.07
N SER A 101 -2.30 18.24 2.98
CA SER A 101 -3.67 18.26 2.48
C SER A 101 -4.13 16.87 2.02
N TYR A 102 -3.28 16.15 1.32
CA TYR A 102 -3.54 14.75 0.93
C TYR A 102 -3.67 13.83 2.15
N PHE A 103 -2.78 13.96 3.14
CA PHE A 103 -2.83 13.21 4.39
C PHE A 103 -4.15 13.39 5.12
N LYS A 104 -4.68 14.62 5.19
CA LYS A 104 -5.91 14.99 5.90
C LYS A 104 -7.18 14.82 5.05
N ASN A 105 -7.10 14.26 3.85
CA ASN A 105 -8.21 14.20 2.92
C ASN A 105 -9.33 13.27 3.41
N ASP A 106 -10.46 13.87 3.81
CA ASP A 106 -11.63 13.17 4.35
C ASP A 106 -12.34 12.31 3.31
N PHE A 107 -12.35 12.71 2.04
CA PHE A 107 -12.94 11.91 0.96
C PHE A 107 -12.28 10.53 0.90
N ILE A 108 -10.94 10.51 0.95
CA ILE A 108 -10.13 9.28 0.94
C ILE A 108 -10.36 8.47 2.20
N ARG A 109 -10.30 9.11 3.38
CA ARG A 109 -10.46 8.44 4.67
C ARG A 109 -11.82 7.75 4.79
N LYS A 110 -12.90 8.43 4.39
CA LYS A 110 -14.27 7.87 4.40
C LYS A 110 -14.39 6.61 3.54
N ILE A 111 -13.77 6.59 2.35
CA ILE A 111 -13.71 5.39 1.49
C ILE A 111 -13.03 4.24 2.23
N GLY A 112 -11.88 4.51 2.84
CA GLY A 112 -11.12 3.52 3.61
C GLY A 112 -11.91 2.96 4.80
N GLU A 113 -12.58 3.81 5.57
CA GLU A 113 -13.43 3.43 6.70
C GLU A 113 -14.56 2.49 6.25
N LYS A 114 -15.29 2.87 5.20
CA LYS A 114 -16.38 2.02 4.66
C LYS A 114 -15.88 0.71 4.09
N TYR A 115 -14.72 0.74 3.44
CA TYR A 115 -14.07 -0.46 2.93
C TYR A 115 -13.65 -1.41 4.05
N CYS A 116 -12.99 -0.88 5.08
CA CYS A 116 -12.51 -1.64 6.23
C CYS A 116 -13.62 -2.04 7.22
N GLY A 117 -14.69 -1.23 7.31
CA GLY A 117 -15.81 -1.44 8.24
C GLY A 117 -15.54 -0.95 9.66
N PHE A 118 -14.58 -0.04 9.86
CA PHE A 118 -14.25 0.58 11.15
C PHE A 118 -13.57 1.94 10.94
N LYS A 119 -13.56 2.78 12.00
CA LYS A 119 -12.90 4.10 11.97
C LYS A 119 -11.39 3.95 11.76
N LEU A 120 -10.87 4.75 10.85
CA LEU A 120 -9.45 4.81 10.51
C LEU A 120 -8.81 6.09 11.06
N LYS A 121 -7.60 5.95 11.54
CA LYS A 121 -6.69 7.04 11.88
C LYS A 121 -5.57 7.10 10.84
N ASN A 122 -5.25 8.30 10.40
CA ASN A 122 -4.11 8.52 9.50
C ASN A 122 -2.83 8.31 10.28
N VAL A 123 -1.99 7.39 9.86
CA VAL A 123 -0.73 7.06 10.53
C VAL A 123 0.37 8.00 10.05
N MET A 124 0.60 8.05 8.75
CA MET A 124 1.60 8.89 8.10
C MET A 124 1.39 8.91 6.59
N THR A 125 2.05 9.84 5.93
CA THR A 125 2.36 9.76 4.50
C THR A 125 3.82 9.38 4.33
N MET A 126 4.07 8.35 3.53
CA MET A 126 5.41 8.03 3.04
C MET A 126 5.58 8.63 1.64
N ALA A 127 6.58 9.49 1.45
CA ALA A 127 7.03 9.86 0.12
C ALA A 127 8.22 8.98 -0.26
N ASN A 128 8.26 8.53 -1.50
CA ASN A 128 9.39 7.77 -2.00
C ASN A 128 9.85 8.19 -3.40
N LYS A 129 11.16 8.22 -3.56
CA LYS A 129 11.86 8.32 -4.84
C LYS A 129 12.56 6.99 -5.10
N VAL A 130 12.13 6.29 -6.13
CA VAL A 130 12.77 5.04 -6.57
C VAL A 130 13.50 5.32 -7.87
N ILE A 131 14.78 4.98 -7.92
CA ILE A 131 15.64 5.16 -9.09
C ILE A 131 16.04 3.81 -9.68
N PHE A 132 16.39 3.80 -10.96
CA PHE A 132 16.91 2.60 -11.61
C PHE A 132 18.20 2.13 -10.95
N SER A 133 18.29 0.83 -10.74
CA SER A 133 19.51 0.11 -10.35
C SER A 133 19.43 -1.30 -10.94
N SER A 134 20.53 -1.81 -11.46
CA SER A 134 20.61 -3.15 -12.08
C SER A 134 20.18 -4.28 -11.13
N GLU A 135 20.32 -4.05 -9.83
CA GLU A 135 19.95 -5.01 -8.80
C GLU A 135 18.61 -4.72 -8.14
N ASN A 136 17.83 -3.78 -8.65
CA ASN A 136 16.57 -3.37 -8.05
C ASN A 136 15.52 -4.49 -8.13
N THR A 137 15.01 -4.93 -6.97
CA THR A 137 13.92 -5.90 -6.86
C THR A 137 12.54 -5.26 -6.85
N GLY A 138 12.50 -3.92 -6.96
CA GLY A 138 11.29 -3.11 -6.84
C GLY A 138 11.03 -2.63 -5.41
N SER A 139 10.23 -1.58 -5.29
CA SER A 139 9.87 -1.04 -3.99
C SER A 139 9.10 -2.07 -3.15
N GLY A 140 9.49 -2.21 -1.89
CA GLY A 140 8.96 -3.25 -0.99
C GLY A 140 9.71 -4.57 -1.05
N ASP A 141 10.86 -4.63 -1.73
CA ASP A 141 11.70 -5.83 -1.86
C ASP A 141 10.95 -7.02 -2.47
N GLY A 142 10.33 -6.79 -3.63
CA GLY A 142 9.58 -7.78 -4.39
C GLY A 142 8.16 -8.04 -3.89
N TRP A 143 7.58 -9.15 -4.33
CA TRP A 143 6.21 -9.50 -4.05
C TRP A 143 5.97 -9.78 -2.56
N HIS A 144 4.99 -9.09 -1.97
CA HIS A 144 4.67 -9.25 -0.55
C HIS A 144 3.20 -8.95 -0.21
N LYS A 145 2.84 -9.24 1.02
CA LYS A 145 1.63 -8.76 1.70
C LYS A 145 2.06 -7.99 2.94
N ASP A 146 1.38 -6.89 3.23
CA ASP A 146 1.63 -6.19 4.51
C ASP A 146 0.96 -6.90 5.67
N ALA A 147 -0.18 -7.51 5.42
CA ALA A 147 -0.95 -8.29 6.41
C ALA A 147 -1.84 -9.33 5.74
N TYR A 148 -2.48 -10.17 6.57
CA TYR A 148 -3.48 -11.14 6.11
C TYR A 148 -4.91 -10.64 6.24
N CYS A 149 -5.12 -9.51 6.89
CA CYS A 149 -6.43 -8.92 7.08
C CYS A 149 -6.57 -7.69 6.23
N ARG A 150 -7.82 -7.42 5.85
CA ARG A 150 -8.19 -6.25 5.07
C ARG A 150 -7.59 -4.97 5.66
N GLN A 151 -6.91 -4.22 4.83
CA GLN A 151 -6.34 -2.91 5.11
C GLN A 151 -6.67 -1.95 3.98
N PHE A 152 -6.33 -0.70 4.17
CA PHE A 152 -6.52 0.34 3.17
C PHE A 152 -5.30 1.24 3.10
N LYS A 153 -4.87 1.52 1.90
CA LYS A 153 -3.88 2.55 1.57
C LYS A 153 -4.33 3.33 0.34
N SER A 154 -3.85 4.54 0.22
CA SER A 154 -3.94 5.33 -1.01
C SER A 154 -2.55 5.78 -1.43
N MET A 155 -2.30 5.83 -2.73
CA MET A 155 -1.01 6.24 -3.30
C MET A 155 -1.23 7.15 -4.49
N ILE A 156 -0.44 8.22 -4.62
CA ILE A 156 -0.43 9.09 -5.78
C ILE A 156 0.90 8.96 -6.49
N TYR A 157 0.87 8.75 -7.81
CA TYR A 157 2.02 8.92 -8.67
C TYR A 157 2.26 10.41 -8.93
N LEU A 158 3.47 10.87 -8.69
CA LEU A 158 3.83 12.29 -8.90
C LEU A 158 4.47 12.54 -10.27
N ASN A 159 4.94 11.49 -10.94
CA ASN A 159 5.39 11.52 -12.33
C ASN A 159 4.65 10.45 -13.15
N ASP A 160 4.78 10.52 -14.47
CA ASP A 160 4.21 9.49 -15.36
C ASP A 160 4.83 8.13 -15.03
N VAL A 161 3.98 7.13 -14.74
CA VAL A 161 4.41 5.77 -14.46
C VAL A 161 3.98 4.84 -15.57
N LYS A 162 4.95 4.37 -16.34
CA LYS A 162 4.83 3.39 -17.42
C LYS A 162 5.29 2.02 -16.94
N GLU A 163 5.25 1.02 -17.77
CA GLU A 163 5.71 -0.35 -17.43
C GLU A 163 7.20 -0.41 -17.07
N THR A 164 8.01 0.52 -17.60
CA THR A 164 9.48 0.53 -17.43
C THR A 164 9.97 1.22 -16.16
N ASN A 165 9.16 2.08 -15.54
CA ASN A 165 9.59 2.84 -14.36
C ASN A 165 8.89 2.42 -13.06
N GLY A 166 8.72 1.11 -12.91
CA GLY A 166 8.38 0.50 -11.63
C GLY A 166 6.92 0.66 -11.19
N PRO A 167 5.93 0.35 -12.04
CA PRO A 167 4.52 0.48 -11.68
C PRO A 167 4.14 -0.40 -10.49
N PHE A 168 3.11 0.01 -9.77
CA PHE A 168 2.50 -0.82 -8.75
C PHE A 168 1.83 -2.04 -9.38
N GLN A 169 2.13 -3.22 -8.86
CA GLN A 169 1.57 -4.48 -9.31
C GLN A 169 0.87 -5.20 -8.17
N LEU A 170 -0.22 -5.89 -8.47
CA LEU A 170 -0.96 -6.70 -7.51
C LEU A 170 -1.57 -7.96 -8.13
N VAL A 171 -1.90 -8.92 -7.27
CA VAL A 171 -2.63 -10.14 -7.63
C VAL A 171 -4.04 -10.05 -7.06
N LYS A 172 -5.05 -9.91 -7.95
CA LYS A 172 -6.46 -9.85 -7.54
C LYS A 172 -6.86 -11.05 -6.69
N ASN A 173 -7.71 -10.81 -5.72
CA ASN A 173 -8.30 -11.82 -4.83
C ASN A 173 -7.30 -12.64 -4.00
N SER A 174 -6.00 -12.33 -4.04
CA SER A 174 -4.98 -13.07 -3.28
C SER A 174 -5.14 -12.94 -1.76
N ASN A 175 -6.00 -12.04 -1.27
CA ASN A 175 -6.33 -11.85 0.14
C ASN A 175 -7.61 -12.59 0.59
N SER A 176 -8.36 -13.21 -0.32
CA SER A 176 -9.52 -14.01 0.08
C SER A 176 -9.06 -15.21 0.92
N PHE A 177 -9.88 -15.59 1.90
CA PHE A 177 -9.56 -16.71 2.82
C PHE A 177 -9.20 -17.99 2.06
N LEU A 178 -10.01 -18.37 1.07
CA LEU A 178 -9.77 -19.56 0.25
C LEU A 178 -8.44 -19.47 -0.51
N ASN A 179 -8.15 -18.32 -1.12
CA ASN A 179 -6.91 -18.14 -1.87
C ASN A 179 -5.67 -18.12 -0.97
N VAL A 180 -5.78 -17.62 0.25
CA VAL A 180 -4.69 -17.70 1.23
C VAL A 180 -4.39 -19.16 1.60
N VAL A 181 -5.43 -19.96 1.84
CA VAL A 181 -5.28 -21.39 2.14
C VAL A 181 -4.69 -22.14 0.95
N GLN A 182 -5.24 -21.92 -0.26
CA GLN A 182 -4.74 -22.55 -1.49
C GLN A 182 -3.28 -22.17 -1.77
N THR A 183 -2.91 -20.90 -1.55
CA THR A 183 -1.54 -20.42 -1.69
C THR A 183 -0.60 -21.17 -0.75
N SER A 184 -0.97 -21.32 0.52
CA SER A 184 -0.15 -22.05 1.52
C SER A 184 0.06 -23.51 1.13
N ILE A 185 -0.98 -24.16 0.60
CA ILE A 185 -0.91 -25.54 0.11
C ILE A 185 -0.02 -25.65 -1.14
N LYS A 186 -0.32 -24.84 -2.16
CA LYS A 186 0.40 -24.90 -3.46
C LYS A 186 1.89 -24.61 -3.32
N LEU A 187 2.25 -23.68 -2.45
CA LEU A 187 3.64 -23.28 -2.25
C LEU A 187 4.34 -24.10 -1.17
N ASN A 188 3.62 -24.98 -0.47
CA ASN A 188 4.15 -25.70 0.70
C ASN A 188 4.85 -24.76 1.71
N LYS A 189 4.33 -23.55 1.88
CA LYS A 189 4.87 -22.53 2.79
C LYS A 189 4.00 -22.42 4.03
N SER A 190 4.64 -22.46 5.20
CA SER A 190 3.95 -22.30 6.47
C SER A 190 3.58 -20.83 6.73
N TYR A 191 2.47 -20.62 7.43
CA TYR A 191 2.08 -19.31 7.94
C TYR A 191 2.98 -18.90 9.14
N PRO A 192 3.32 -17.61 9.30
CA PRO A 192 3.03 -16.52 8.39
C PRO A 192 4.08 -16.42 7.26
N ASN A 193 3.65 -16.43 6.02
CA ASN A 193 4.52 -16.12 4.89
C ASN A 193 3.98 -14.91 4.14
N THR A 194 4.69 -13.80 4.22
CA THR A 194 4.29 -12.54 3.58
C THR A 194 5.17 -12.18 2.38
N ARG A 195 6.17 -13.00 2.04
CA ARG A 195 7.09 -12.79 0.92
C ARG A 195 6.95 -13.89 -0.11
N PHE A 196 6.98 -13.52 -1.38
CA PHE A 196 6.77 -14.40 -2.52
C PHE A 196 7.81 -14.11 -3.60
N SER A 197 8.33 -15.17 -4.24
CA SER A 197 9.16 -15.03 -5.44
C SER A 197 8.28 -14.82 -6.69
N ASN A 198 8.89 -14.51 -7.83
CA ASN A 198 8.18 -14.46 -9.12
C ASN A 198 7.54 -15.81 -9.45
N GLU A 199 8.29 -16.90 -9.26
CA GLU A 199 7.84 -18.27 -9.48
C GLU A 199 6.68 -18.64 -8.54
N ASP A 200 6.72 -18.18 -7.28
CA ASP A 200 5.59 -18.35 -6.37
C ASP A 200 4.32 -17.71 -6.93
N VAL A 201 4.42 -16.45 -7.40
CA VAL A 201 3.28 -15.70 -7.93
C VAL A 201 2.76 -16.35 -9.23
N GLU A 202 3.63 -16.85 -10.08
CA GLU A 202 3.25 -17.59 -11.29
C GLU A 202 2.49 -18.88 -10.97
N LYS A 203 2.95 -19.62 -9.96
CA LYS A 203 2.30 -20.86 -9.51
C LYS A 203 0.89 -20.64 -8.95
N ILE A 204 0.67 -19.52 -8.23
CA ILE A 204 -0.59 -19.29 -7.52
C ILE A 204 -1.59 -18.43 -8.27
N SER A 205 -1.18 -17.72 -9.33
CA SER A 205 -2.05 -16.79 -10.06
C SER A 205 -1.97 -16.97 -11.55
N GLN A 206 -3.13 -16.93 -12.22
CA GLN A 206 -3.20 -16.78 -13.67
C GLN A 206 -2.78 -15.35 -14.07
N SER A 207 -2.24 -15.18 -15.28
CA SER A 207 -1.80 -13.87 -15.79
C SER A 207 -2.90 -12.80 -15.72
N LYS A 208 -4.16 -13.15 -16.04
CA LYS A 208 -5.32 -12.23 -15.96
C LYS A 208 -5.59 -11.67 -14.56
N ASN A 209 -5.12 -12.33 -13.51
CA ASN A 209 -5.27 -11.87 -12.12
C ASN A 209 -4.13 -10.97 -11.68
N ARG A 210 -3.03 -10.93 -12.43
CA ARG A 210 -1.90 -10.02 -12.17
C ARG A 210 -2.19 -8.69 -12.86
N GLN A 211 -2.19 -7.63 -12.10
CA GLN A 211 -2.48 -6.28 -12.60
C GLN A 211 -1.24 -5.42 -12.48
N THR A 212 -0.93 -4.69 -13.53
CA THR A 212 0.09 -3.64 -13.56
C THR A 212 -0.63 -2.30 -13.66
N LEU A 213 -0.45 -1.44 -12.67
CA LEU A 213 -1.16 -0.16 -12.58
C LEU A 213 -0.22 0.95 -13.04
N THR A 214 -0.36 1.35 -14.30
CA THR A 214 0.30 2.53 -14.89
C THR A 214 -0.59 3.76 -14.74
N GLY A 215 -0.02 4.96 -14.92
CA GLY A 215 -0.79 6.19 -14.88
C GLY A 215 0.06 7.43 -15.12
N LYS A 216 -0.62 8.53 -15.46
CA LYS A 216 -0.01 9.85 -15.55
C LYS A 216 0.29 10.42 -14.17
N ALA A 217 1.13 11.46 -14.12
CA ALA A 217 1.29 12.29 -12.92
C ALA A 217 -0.09 12.69 -12.36
N GLY A 218 -0.23 12.66 -11.05
CA GLY A 218 -1.50 12.94 -10.36
C GLY A 218 -2.48 11.77 -10.29
N THR A 219 -2.12 10.58 -10.75
CA THR A 219 -2.96 9.38 -10.64
C THR A 219 -3.02 8.89 -9.18
N LEU A 220 -4.22 8.85 -8.61
CA LEU A 220 -4.50 8.30 -7.29
C LEU A 220 -4.91 6.83 -7.41
N ILE A 221 -4.30 5.97 -6.60
CA ILE A 221 -4.57 4.54 -6.52
C ILE A 221 -5.01 4.20 -5.10
N PHE A 222 -6.22 3.68 -4.95
CA PHE A 222 -6.68 3.02 -3.73
C PHE A 222 -6.36 1.54 -3.80
N PHE A 223 -5.87 0.94 -2.73
CA PHE A 223 -5.59 -0.49 -2.73
C PHE A 223 -5.64 -1.12 -1.33
N ASP A 224 -5.86 -2.44 -1.33
CA ASP A 224 -5.77 -3.27 -0.14
C ASP A 224 -4.39 -3.94 -0.07
N PRO A 225 -3.49 -3.52 0.84
CA PRO A 225 -2.15 -4.10 0.96
C PRO A 225 -2.13 -5.52 1.58
N SER A 226 -3.29 -6.10 1.89
CA SER A 226 -3.40 -7.54 2.20
C SER A 226 -3.40 -8.42 0.94
N LEU A 227 -3.54 -7.84 -0.26
CA LEU A 227 -3.24 -8.51 -1.52
C LEU A 227 -1.74 -8.75 -1.67
N ILE A 228 -1.36 -9.76 -2.44
CA ILE A 228 0.03 -9.90 -2.89
C ILE A 228 0.30 -8.76 -3.86
N HIS A 229 1.29 -7.93 -3.55
CA HIS A 229 1.61 -6.73 -4.32
C HIS A 229 3.11 -6.41 -4.28
N ARG A 230 3.53 -5.51 -5.17
CA ARG A 230 4.89 -4.91 -5.18
C ARG A 230 4.90 -3.58 -5.94
N GLY A 231 5.92 -2.74 -5.75
CA GLY A 231 6.39 -1.87 -6.80
C GLY A 231 7.26 -2.71 -7.74
N ALA A 232 6.96 -2.73 -9.04
CA ALA A 232 7.79 -3.48 -9.98
C ALA A 232 9.24 -2.95 -9.99
N PRO A 233 10.24 -3.77 -10.34
CA PRO A 233 11.58 -3.28 -10.61
C PRO A 233 11.56 -2.22 -11.71
N LEU A 234 12.35 -1.16 -11.55
CA LEU A 234 12.53 -0.17 -12.60
C LEU A 234 13.50 -0.73 -13.65
N ILE A 235 13.15 -0.51 -14.90
CA ILE A 235 14.01 -0.82 -16.05
C ILE A 235 14.73 0.43 -16.50
N SER A 236 14.12 1.59 -16.29
CA SER A 236 14.68 2.91 -16.64
C SER A 236 14.05 4.01 -15.81
N SER A 237 14.68 5.17 -15.78
CA SER A 237 14.16 6.40 -15.17
C SER A 237 13.95 6.29 -13.65
N GLU A 238 13.00 7.04 -13.16
CA GLU A 238 12.66 7.12 -11.74
C GLU A 238 11.15 7.14 -11.53
N ARG A 239 10.72 6.83 -10.30
CA ARG A 239 9.33 6.97 -9.87
C ARG A 239 9.26 7.73 -8.57
N TYR A 240 8.41 8.76 -8.55
CA TYR A 240 8.00 9.45 -7.33
C TYR A 240 6.56 9.07 -6.98
N ALA A 241 6.34 8.78 -5.71
CA ALA A 241 5.01 8.52 -5.19
C ALA A 241 4.87 8.97 -3.74
N ILE A 242 3.64 9.32 -3.35
CA ILE A 242 3.26 9.53 -1.96
C ILE A 242 2.18 8.54 -1.59
N THR A 243 2.32 7.92 -0.41
CA THR A 243 1.40 6.87 0.05
C THR A 243 0.90 7.17 1.45
N ASN A 244 -0.42 7.29 1.64
CA ASN A 244 -1.04 7.40 2.95
C ASN A 244 -1.25 6.03 3.57
N TYR A 245 -0.84 5.93 4.82
CA TYR A 245 -1.02 4.77 5.69
C TYR A 245 -2.12 5.05 6.71
N TYR A 246 -3.02 4.09 6.85
CA TYR A 246 -4.14 4.15 7.79
C TYR A 246 -4.15 2.90 8.66
N ASP A 247 -4.57 3.06 9.90
CA ASP A 247 -4.85 1.93 10.78
C ASP A 247 -6.04 2.25 11.71
N SER A 248 -6.54 1.26 12.42
CA SER A 248 -7.53 1.49 13.47
C SER A 248 -6.90 2.30 14.61
N GLU A 249 -7.70 3.09 15.29
CA GLU A 249 -7.26 3.86 16.45
C GLU A 249 -6.55 2.98 17.49
N HIS A 250 -7.08 1.78 17.73
CA HIS A 250 -6.50 0.82 18.66
C HIS A 250 -5.08 0.36 18.27
N ASN A 251 -4.75 0.33 16.97
CA ASN A 251 -3.44 -0.16 16.50
C ASN A 251 -2.51 0.98 16.08
N TYR A 252 -2.92 2.23 16.26
CA TYR A 252 -2.20 3.41 15.80
C TYR A 252 -0.76 3.48 16.31
N ASP A 253 -0.57 3.32 17.62
CA ASP A 253 0.75 3.40 18.24
C ASP A 253 1.68 2.29 17.76
N ASN A 254 1.14 1.07 17.58
CA ASN A 254 1.88 -0.03 16.99
C ASN A 254 2.28 0.26 15.53
N ALA A 255 1.41 0.92 14.76
CA ALA A 255 1.69 1.25 13.36
C ALA A 255 2.81 2.30 13.26
N ILE A 256 2.76 3.36 14.07
CA ILE A 256 3.83 4.34 14.18
C ILE A 256 5.11 3.70 14.73
N GLY A 257 5.00 2.83 15.72
CA GLY A 257 6.14 2.15 16.34
C GLY A 257 6.99 1.31 15.36
N LYS A 258 6.43 0.91 14.24
CA LYS A 258 7.17 0.20 13.17
C LYS A 258 8.11 1.08 12.36
N ILE A 259 7.95 2.40 12.42
CA ILE A 259 8.85 3.34 11.75
C ILE A 259 10.01 3.61 12.71
N PRO A 260 11.27 3.34 12.32
CA PRO A 260 12.40 3.65 13.17
C PRO A 260 12.43 5.14 13.53
N PRO A 261 12.62 5.51 14.81
CA PRO A 261 12.54 6.91 15.26
C PRO A 261 13.44 7.86 14.49
N GLU A 262 14.64 7.42 14.12
CA GLU A 262 15.64 8.20 13.40
C GLU A 262 15.19 8.64 12.00
N TYR A 263 14.24 7.93 11.39
CA TYR A 263 13.70 8.24 10.06
C TYR A 263 12.35 9.00 10.10
N ARG A 264 11.85 9.37 11.28
CA ARG A 264 10.58 10.13 11.38
C ARG A 264 10.84 11.63 11.22
N PHE A 265 10.00 12.28 10.41
CA PHE A 265 9.90 13.73 10.37
C PHE A 265 8.91 14.25 11.40
#